data_16b771765a5b91f8fe34831800d704d4
#
_entry.id   16b771765a5b91f8fe34831800d704d4
#
_cell.length_a   1.000
_cell.length_b   1.000
_cell.length_c   1.000
_cell.angle_alpha   90.00
_cell.angle_beta   90.00
_cell.angle_gamma   90.00
#
_symmetry.space_group_name_H-M   'P 1'
#
loop_
_entity.id
_entity.type
_entity.pdbx_description
1 polymer ?
#
loop_
_entity_poly.entity_id
_entity_poly.type
_entity_poly.pdbx_seq_one_letter_code
_entity_poly.pdbx_strand_id
1 'polypeptide(L)'
;LMSHQPLVLQGQIETTEIRISGKLPGRVDSFLVREGDWVKAGDTLVVINSPTIEAKYRQVNALEQVAQEQNKKIDAGTRRQIIATAQQLWNKTKSDLTLAQTTYGRILTLYKDSVVTSQRKDEVEAMYRAAQAAERAAYEQYQMAVDGAQSEDRASARSMVDAARSTVDEVSALLVDARLTAPEAGQISTIFPKRGELVVPGTPIMNLVVMNDAHVVLNVREDLMPQFKMDGIFHADVPAIGKKNVEFRIYYISPLGSFATWKST
;
A
#
# COMPACT_ATOMS: atom_id res chain seq x y z
N LEU A 1 0.19 -41.78 -65.20
CA LEU A 1 -0.58 -40.88 -64.28
C LEU A 1 -0.02 -41.02 -62.86
N MET A 2 0.91 -40.12 -62.50
CA MET A 2 1.38 -40.04 -61.10
C MET A 2 0.25 -39.40 -60.28
N SER A 3 -0.33 -40.16 -59.38
CA SER A 3 -1.28 -39.62 -58.43
C SER A 3 -0.47 -38.76 -57.44
N HIS A 4 -0.63 -37.45 -57.47
CA HIS A 4 -0.15 -36.57 -56.44
C HIS A 4 -0.98 -36.87 -55.20
N GLN A 5 -0.38 -37.57 -54.26
CA GLN A 5 -0.99 -37.69 -52.94
C GLN A 5 -1.05 -36.29 -52.32
N PRO A 6 -2.19 -35.85 -51.79
CA PRO A 6 -2.28 -34.55 -51.15
C PRO A 6 -1.32 -34.51 -49.96
N LEU A 7 -0.52 -33.47 -49.91
CA LEU A 7 0.37 -33.22 -48.78
C LEU A 7 -0.49 -32.93 -47.52
N VAL A 8 -0.43 -33.80 -46.55
CA VAL A 8 -1.12 -33.62 -45.28
C VAL A 8 -0.13 -33.11 -44.23
N LEU A 9 -0.36 -31.91 -43.75
CA LEU A 9 0.35 -31.34 -42.63
C LEU A 9 -0.45 -31.57 -41.33
N GLN A 10 0.24 -31.93 -40.27
CA GLN A 10 -0.37 -32.09 -38.95
C GLN A 10 0.06 -30.92 -38.06
N GLY A 11 -0.92 -30.33 -37.35
CA GLY A 11 -0.69 -29.28 -36.36
C GLY A 11 -1.21 -29.70 -35.00
N GLN A 12 -0.79 -28.97 -34.00
CA GLN A 12 -1.26 -29.10 -32.62
C GLN A 12 -2.02 -27.85 -32.26
N ILE A 13 -3.13 -28.00 -31.52
CA ILE A 13 -3.84 -26.87 -30.92
C ILE A 13 -3.14 -26.60 -29.60
N GLU A 14 -2.66 -25.39 -29.44
CA GLU A 14 -2.09 -24.87 -28.22
C GLU A 14 -2.95 -23.74 -27.69
N THR A 15 -2.92 -23.58 -26.39
CA THR A 15 -3.65 -22.53 -25.66
C THR A 15 -2.71 -21.83 -24.71
N THR A 16 -2.99 -20.58 -24.42
CA THR A 16 -2.26 -19.89 -23.34
C THR A 16 -2.58 -20.53 -22.00
N GLU A 17 -1.55 -20.96 -21.30
CA GLU A 17 -1.65 -21.53 -19.96
C GLU A 17 -1.09 -20.54 -18.94
N ILE A 18 -1.94 -20.08 -18.03
CA ILE A 18 -1.56 -19.15 -16.96
C ILE A 18 -1.27 -19.97 -15.71
N ARG A 19 -0.05 -19.83 -15.19
CA ARG A 19 0.34 -20.44 -13.89
C ARG A 19 -0.11 -19.51 -12.77
N ILE A 20 -1.09 -19.94 -12.00
CA ILE A 20 -1.57 -19.23 -10.82
C ILE A 20 -0.69 -19.56 -9.64
N SER A 21 -0.05 -18.55 -9.07
CA SER A 21 0.79 -18.66 -7.88
C SER A 21 0.41 -17.55 -6.89
N GLY A 22 0.58 -17.84 -5.59
CA GLY A 22 0.33 -16.88 -4.51
C GLY A 22 1.59 -16.14 -4.10
N LYS A 23 1.43 -14.97 -3.49
CA LYS A 23 2.50 -14.21 -2.82
C LYS A 23 2.56 -14.50 -1.33
N LEU A 24 1.56 -15.21 -0.79
CA LEU A 24 1.40 -15.48 0.62
C LEU A 24 1.99 -16.83 0.99
N PRO A 25 2.91 -16.92 1.98
CA PRO A 25 3.31 -18.20 2.55
C PRO A 25 2.21 -18.70 3.49
N GLY A 26 1.82 -19.96 3.32
CA GLY A 26 0.76 -20.53 4.17
C GLY A 26 0.43 -21.97 3.81
N ARG A 27 -0.58 -22.53 4.47
CA ARG A 27 -1.11 -23.85 4.13
C ARG A 27 -2.38 -23.72 3.30
N VAL A 28 -2.51 -24.57 2.31
CA VAL A 28 -3.76 -24.66 1.55
C VAL A 28 -4.89 -25.13 2.47
N ASP A 29 -5.86 -24.25 2.71
CA ASP A 29 -7.04 -24.58 3.49
C ASP A 29 -8.05 -25.37 2.65
N SER A 30 -8.44 -24.80 1.52
CA SER A 30 -9.43 -25.43 0.65
C SER A 30 -9.27 -24.99 -0.81
N PHE A 31 -9.60 -25.88 -1.72
CA PHE A 31 -9.83 -25.57 -3.13
C PHE A 31 -11.34 -25.43 -3.35
N LEU A 32 -11.73 -24.38 -4.05
CA LEU A 32 -13.12 -24.11 -4.42
C LEU A 32 -13.44 -24.62 -5.83
N VAL A 33 -12.43 -25.10 -6.54
CA VAL A 33 -12.49 -25.64 -7.88
C VAL A 33 -11.74 -26.97 -7.97
N ARG A 34 -12.03 -27.73 -9.02
CA ARG A 34 -11.38 -28.99 -9.36
C ARG A 34 -10.75 -28.91 -10.74
N GLU A 35 -9.84 -29.84 -11.04
CA GLU A 35 -9.34 -30.01 -12.40
C GLU A 35 -10.51 -30.30 -13.35
N GLY A 36 -10.53 -29.58 -14.48
CA GLY A 36 -11.61 -29.64 -15.47
C GLY A 36 -12.72 -28.60 -15.27
N ASP A 37 -12.79 -27.91 -14.13
CA ASP A 37 -13.82 -26.90 -13.89
C ASP A 37 -13.57 -25.63 -14.73
N TRP A 38 -14.68 -25.04 -15.20
CA TRP A 38 -14.70 -23.76 -15.86
C TRP A 38 -14.89 -22.63 -14.86
N VAL A 39 -14.05 -21.59 -14.99
CA VAL A 39 -14.04 -20.43 -14.09
C VAL A 39 -14.14 -19.14 -14.89
N LYS A 40 -14.67 -18.11 -14.26
CA LYS A 40 -14.72 -16.73 -14.78
C LYS A 40 -13.62 -15.91 -14.12
N ALA A 41 -13.21 -14.83 -14.77
CA ALA A 41 -12.34 -13.84 -14.16
C ALA A 41 -12.91 -13.36 -12.82
N GLY A 42 -12.10 -13.38 -11.76
CA GLY A 42 -12.47 -13.00 -10.40
C GLY A 42 -13.02 -14.13 -9.53
N ASP A 43 -13.32 -15.31 -10.08
CA ASP A 43 -13.76 -16.45 -9.26
C ASP A 43 -12.64 -16.88 -8.30
N THR A 44 -12.98 -17.10 -7.04
CA THR A 44 -12.04 -17.59 -6.03
C THR A 44 -11.73 -19.06 -6.27
N LEU A 45 -10.45 -19.39 -6.39
CA LEU A 45 -9.96 -20.72 -6.74
C LEU A 45 -9.49 -21.51 -5.53
N VAL A 46 -8.73 -20.88 -4.66
CA VAL A 46 -8.10 -21.50 -3.48
C VAL A 46 -8.03 -20.52 -2.32
N VAL A 47 -8.14 -21.05 -1.12
CA VAL A 47 -7.96 -20.32 0.14
C VAL A 47 -6.69 -20.82 0.82
N ILE A 48 -5.79 -19.89 1.16
CA ILE A 48 -4.54 -20.15 1.87
C ILE A 48 -4.68 -19.61 3.29
N ASN A 49 -4.43 -20.44 4.27
CA ASN A 49 -4.39 -20.07 5.67
C ASN A 49 -2.96 -19.67 6.07
N SER A 50 -2.78 -18.44 6.52
CA SER A 50 -1.49 -17.89 6.97
C SER A 50 -1.61 -17.19 8.32
N PRO A 51 -1.61 -17.92 9.45
CA PRO A 51 -1.72 -17.34 10.79
C PRO A 51 -0.63 -16.32 11.10
N THR A 52 0.55 -16.48 10.49
CA THR A 52 1.68 -15.55 10.64
C THR A 52 1.35 -14.17 10.08
N ILE A 53 0.75 -14.11 8.89
CA ILE A 53 0.35 -12.83 8.26
C ILE A 53 -0.83 -12.21 9.01
N GLU A 54 -1.78 -13.02 9.48
CA GLU A 54 -2.87 -12.54 10.33
C GLU A 54 -2.36 -11.93 11.65
N ALA A 55 -1.37 -12.58 12.28
CA ALA A 55 -0.74 -12.02 13.46
C ALA A 55 0.01 -10.72 13.16
N LYS A 56 0.70 -10.66 12.02
CA LYS A 56 1.36 -9.44 11.54
C LYS A 56 0.36 -8.32 11.29
N TYR A 57 -0.77 -8.62 10.66
CA TYR A 57 -1.86 -7.66 10.44
C TYR A 57 -2.38 -7.08 11.75
N ARG A 58 -2.66 -7.92 12.76
CA ARG A 58 -3.05 -7.44 14.09
C ARG A 58 -1.99 -6.54 14.73
N GLN A 59 -0.71 -6.88 14.58
CA GLN A 59 0.41 -6.08 15.09
C GLN A 59 0.44 -4.68 14.46
N VAL A 60 0.39 -4.59 13.12
CA VAL A 60 0.47 -3.30 12.43
C VAL A 60 -0.76 -2.43 12.66
N ASN A 61 -1.97 -3.02 12.78
CA ASN A 61 -3.16 -2.30 13.19
C ASN A 61 -3.04 -1.70 14.61
N ALA A 62 -2.46 -2.44 15.54
CA ALA A 62 -2.20 -1.91 16.88
C ALA A 62 -1.22 -0.73 16.85
N LEU A 63 -0.18 -0.79 16.00
CA LEU A 63 0.76 0.32 15.82
C LEU A 63 0.09 1.54 15.18
N GLU A 64 -0.79 1.35 14.20
CA GLU A 64 -1.58 2.45 13.63
C GLU A 64 -2.45 3.12 14.69
N GLN A 65 -3.13 2.33 15.53
CA GLN A 65 -3.92 2.88 16.65
C GLN A 65 -3.07 3.71 17.60
N VAL A 66 -1.86 3.25 17.95
CA VAL A 66 -0.93 4.02 18.80
C VAL A 66 -0.56 5.35 18.13
N ALA A 67 -0.25 5.34 16.84
CA ALA A 67 0.07 6.57 16.10
C ALA A 67 -1.14 7.52 16.06
N GLN A 68 -2.35 7.01 15.82
CA GLN A 68 -3.58 7.80 15.83
C GLN A 68 -3.86 8.43 17.21
N GLU A 69 -3.71 7.68 18.29
CA GLU A 69 -3.91 8.22 19.63
C GLU A 69 -2.84 9.26 20.01
N GLN A 70 -1.60 9.07 19.55
CA GLN A 70 -0.56 10.08 19.71
C GLN A 70 -0.87 11.35 18.92
N ASN A 71 -1.36 11.24 17.69
CA ASN A 71 -1.78 12.38 16.89
C ASN A 71 -2.96 13.12 17.56
N LYS A 72 -3.98 12.41 18.03
CA LYS A 72 -5.11 12.99 18.77
C LYS A 72 -4.65 13.74 20.01
N LYS A 73 -3.66 13.20 20.74
CA LYS A 73 -3.10 13.84 21.93
C LYS A 73 -2.40 15.16 21.58
N ILE A 74 -1.68 15.20 20.46
CA ILE A 74 -1.00 16.41 19.95
C ILE A 74 -2.03 17.42 19.45
N ASP A 75 -3.02 16.98 18.67
CA ASP A 75 -4.09 17.84 18.14
C ASP A 75 -5.01 18.40 19.25
N ALA A 76 -5.22 17.66 20.34
CA ALA A 76 -5.96 18.14 21.50
C ALA A 76 -5.26 19.31 22.22
N GLY A 77 -3.96 19.52 21.95
CA GLY A 77 -3.19 20.62 22.49
C GLY A 77 -2.90 20.50 23.98
N THR A 78 -2.62 21.65 24.60
CA THR A 78 -2.27 21.74 26.03
C THR A 78 -3.50 21.48 26.91
N ARG A 79 -3.30 20.72 27.98
CA ARG A 79 -4.38 20.42 28.93
C ARG A 79 -4.92 21.72 29.54
N ARG A 80 -6.25 21.84 29.66
CA ARG A 80 -6.93 23.03 30.19
C ARG A 80 -6.39 23.46 31.57
N GLN A 81 -5.98 22.50 32.42
CA GLN A 81 -5.41 22.80 33.72
C GLN A 81 -4.07 23.54 33.64
N ILE A 82 -3.22 23.18 32.66
CA ILE A 82 -1.93 23.85 32.42
C ILE A 82 -2.17 25.30 31.96
N ILE A 83 -3.09 25.49 31.01
CA ILE A 83 -3.47 26.83 30.52
C ILE A 83 -4.01 27.65 31.68
N ALA A 84 -4.92 27.10 32.51
CA ALA A 84 -5.48 27.80 33.65
C ALA A 84 -4.42 28.17 34.69
N THR A 85 -3.44 27.29 34.97
CA THR A 85 -2.34 27.59 35.86
C THR A 85 -1.46 28.72 35.36
N ALA A 86 -1.09 28.70 34.08
CA ALA A 86 -0.31 29.77 33.46
C ALA A 86 -1.07 31.09 33.43
N GLN A 87 -2.38 31.08 33.22
CA GLN A 87 -3.23 32.25 33.30
C GLN A 87 -3.28 32.85 34.70
N GLN A 88 -3.39 32.02 35.73
CA GLN A 88 -3.38 32.49 37.12
C GLN A 88 -2.03 33.11 37.49
N LEU A 89 -0.92 32.53 37.02
CA LEU A 89 0.41 33.10 37.25
C LEU A 89 0.52 34.47 36.56
N TRP A 90 0.06 34.60 35.32
CA TRP A 90 0.04 35.87 34.63
C TRP A 90 -0.86 36.89 35.30
N ASN A 91 -2.06 36.54 35.78
CA ASN A 91 -2.94 37.43 36.51
C ASN A 91 -2.28 37.93 37.79
N LYS A 92 -1.56 37.06 38.50
CA LYS A 92 -0.80 37.43 39.72
C LYS A 92 0.27 38.48 39.39
N THR A 93 1.15 38.20 38.42
CA THR A 93 2.23 39.11 38.03
C THR A 93 1.71 40.45 37.47
N LYS A 94 0.57 40.43 36.79
CA LYS A 94 -0.13 41.64 36.34
C LYS A 94 -0.60 42.50 37.53
N SER A 95 -1.10 41.88 38.60
CA SER A 95 -1.48 42.60 39.82
C SER A 95 -0.26 43.18 40.55
N ASP A 96 0.84 42.42 40.60
CA ASP A 96 2.11 42.86 41.19
C ASP A 96 2.69 44.05 40.38
N LEU A 97 2.64 44.00 39.06
CA LEU A 97 3.04 45.12 38.19
C LEU A 97 2.19 46.37 38.46
N THR A 98 0.88 46.24 38.54
CA THR A 98 -0.03 47.36 38.86
C THR A 98 0.33 48.04 40.17
N LEU A 99 0.63 47.23 41.21
CA LEU A 99 1.08 47.77 42.51
C LEU A 99 2.43 48.49 42.39
N ALA A 100 3.41 47.87 41.70
CA ALA A 100 4.73 48.48 41.52
C ALA A 100 4.66 49.75 40.70
N GLN A 101 3.84 49.78 39.65
CA GLN A 101 3.62 50.97 38.82
C GLN A 101 2.99 52.12 39.60
N THR A 102 1.98 51.84 40.39
CA THR A 102 1.32 52.82 41.23
C THR A 102 2.28 53.40 42.30
N THR A 103 3.08 52.50 42.91
CA THR A 103 4.09 52.92 43.90
C THR A 103 5.17 53.79 43.28
N TYR A 104 5.69 53.37 42.10
CA TYR A 104 6.67 54.16 41.36
C TYR A 104 6.12 55.54 40.96
N GLY A 105 4.89 55.64 40.48
CA GLY A 105 4.25 56.91 40.12
C GLY A 105 4.15 57.87 41.34
N ARG A 106 3.78 57.36 42.54
CA ARG A 106 3.74 58.15 43.78
C ARG A 106 5.13 58.62 44.18
N ILE A 107 6.11 57.77 44.21
CA ILE A 107 7.51 58.11 44.57
C ILE A 107 8.11 59.11 43.57
N LEU A 108 7.82 58.95 42.28
CA LEU A 108 8.28 59.89 41.25
C LEU A 108 7.73 61.30 41.47
N THR A 109 6.47 61.45 41.88
CA THR A 109 5.87 62.74 42.24
C THR A 109 6.56 63.32 43.45
N LEU A 110 6.70 62.55 44.57
CA LEU A 110 7.39 63.00 45.77
C LEU A 110 8.87 63.37 45.53
N TYR A 111 9.54 62.69 44.61
CA TYR A 111 10.90 63.04 44.20
C TYR A 111 10.96 64.39 43.48
N LYS A 112 10.02 64.68 42.58
CA LYS A 112 9.91 65.97 41.92
C LYS A 112 9.67 67.10 42.92
N ASP A 113 8.94 66.82 44.00
CA ASP A 113 8.68 67.77 45.06
C ASP A 113 9.82 67.80 46.11
N SER A 114 10.98 67.13 45.87
CA SER A 114 12.15 67.06 46.75
C SER A 114 11.89 66.44 48.13
N VAL A 115 10.85 65.59 48.26
CA VAL A 115 10.44 64.95 49.50
C VAL A 115 11.19 63.63 49.79
N VAL A 116 11.63 62.95 48.70
CA VAL A 116 12.36 61.66 48.82
C VAL A 116 13.72 61.74 48.10
N THR A 117 14.64 60.87 48.52
CA THR A 117 15.99 60.80 47.97
C THR A 117 16.03 60.12 46.59
N SER A 118 17.07 60.41 45.77
CA SER A 118 17.30 59.75 44.52
C SER A 118 17.44 58.23 44.67
N GLN A 119 18.11 57.78 45.71
CA GLN A 119 18.24 56.34 46.04
C GLN A 119 16.88 55.68 46.14
N ARG A 120 15.93 56.31 46.87
CA ARG A 120 14.56 55.73 47.05
C ARG A 120 13.81 55.67 45.74
N LYS A 121 13.95 56.67 44.87
CA LYS A 121 13.35 56.67 43.56
C LYS A 121 13.96 55.51 42.70
N ASP A 122 15.28 55.33 42.72
CA ASP A 122 15.96 54.31 41.91
C ASP A 122 15.64 52.88 42.41
N GLU A 123 15.51 52.65 43.70
CA GLU A 123 15.03 51.39 44.31
C GLU A 123 13.64 51.02 43.77
N VAL A 124 12.68 51.97 43.84
CA VAL A 124 11.29 51.68 43.42
C VAL A 124 11.19 51.56 41.88
N GLU A 125 12.01 52.33 41.14
CA GLU A 125 12.11 52.16 39.68
C GLU A 125 12.64 50.77 39.30
N ALA A 126 13.65 50.27 40.01
CA ALA A 126 14.15 48.90 39.82
C ALA A 126 13.09 47.85 40.15
N MET A 127 12.30 48.01 41.19
CA MET A 127 11.17 47.15 41.52
C MET A 127 10.10 47.16 40.44
N TYR A 128 9.76 48.33 39.90
CA TYR A 128 8.80 48.45 38.81
C TYR A 128 9.28 47.75 37.54
N ARG A 129 10.55 47.96 37.15
CA ARG A 129 11.16 47.26 35.98
C ARG A 129 11.20 45.75 36.19
N ALA A 130 11.51 45.28 37.37
CA ALA A 130 11.50 43.84 37.74
C ALA A 130 10.07 43.24 37.60
N ALA A 131 9.07 43.92 38.13
CA ALA A 131 7.67 43.52 38.01
C ALA A 131 7.18 43.49 36.54
N GLN A 132 7.61 44.46 35.75
CA GLN A 132 7.32 44.51 34.28
C GLN A 132 7.95 43.31 33.56
N ALA A 133 9.20 42.96 33.88
CA ALA A 133 9.87 41.79 33.29
C ALA A 133 9.18 40.49 33.69
N ALA A 134 8.77 40.38 34.99
CA ALA A 134 8.07 39.20 35.50
C ALA A 134 6.69 39.00 34.85
N GLU A 135 5.93 40.09 34.66
CA GLU A 135 4.64 40.01 33.98
C GLU A 135 4.80 39.57 32.54
N ARG A 136 5.75 40.14 31.80
CA ARG A 136 6.02 39.76 30.42
C ARG A 136 6.42 38.28 30.29
N ALA A 137 7.29 37.79 31.18
CA ALA A 137 7.67 36.38 31.17
C ALA A 137 6.48 35.44 31.45
N ALA A 138 5.60 35.81 32.40
CA ALA A 138 4.40 35.03 32.68
C ALA A 138 3.38 35.09 31.53
N TYR A 139 3.28 36.20 30.84
CA TYR A 139 2.45 36.34 29.64
C TYR A 139 2.94 35.41 28.53
N GLU A 140 4.23 35.41 28.21
CA GLU A 140 4.81 34.53 27.21
C GLU A 140 4.60 33.05 27.54
N GLN A 141 4.73 32.69 28.83
CA GLN A 141 4.45 31.34 29.29
C GLN A 141 2.96 30.97 29.12
N TYR A 142 2.04 31.91 29.37
CA TYR A 142 0.62 31.71 29.09
C TYR A 142 0.36 31.53 27.59
N GLN A 143 0.97 32.35 26.74
CA GLN A 143 0.83 32.23 25.27
C GLN A 143 1.33 30.85 24.78
N MET A 144 2.52 30.42 25.19
CA MET A 144 3.02 29.09 24.86
C MET A 144 2.05 27.97 25.27
N ALA A 145 1.42 28.11 26.42
CA ALA A 145 0.43 27.14 26.88
C ALA A 145 -0.84 27.13 26.02
N VAL A 146 -1.29 28.31 25.56
CA VAL A 146 -2.48 28.47 24.70
C VAL A 146 -2.20 27.96 23.27
N ASP A 147 -1.04 28.30 22.69
CA ASP A 147 -0.66 27.92 21.34
C ASP A 147 -0.47 26.40 21.21
N GLY A 148 -0.04 25.74 22.30
CA GLY A 148 0.11 24.30 22.37
C GLY A 148 1.24 23.76 21.51
N ALA A 149 1.01 22.60 20.86
CA ALA A 149 1.99 21.96 19.99
C ALA A 149 2.26 22.81 18.73
N GLN A 150 3.52 22.86 18.32
CA GLN A 150 3.92 23.57 17.10
C GLN A 150 3.34 22.89 15.86
N SER A 151 3.27 23.65 14.75
CA SER A 151 2.79 23.13 13.45
C SER A 151 3.60 21.94 12.98
N GLU A 152 4.91 21.96 13.24
CA GLU A 152 5.86 20.90 12.90
C GLU A 152 5.59 19.61 13.68
N ASP A 153 5.26 19.72 14.96
CA ASP A 153 4.89 18.56 15.79
C ASP A 153 3.62 17.90 15.29
N ARG A 154 2.61 18.73 14.93
CA ARG A 154 1.36 18.25 14.34
C ARG A 154 1.58 17.59 13.00
N ALA A 155 2.42 18.20 12.13
CA ALA A 155 2.77 17.62 10.84
C ALA A 155 3.52 16.28 10.99
N SER A 156 4.47 16.23 11.93
CA SER A 156 5.20 14.99 12.25
C SER A 156 4.27 13.88 12.74
N ALA A 157 3.35 14.20 13.66
CA ALA A 157 2.39 13.22 14.16
C ALA A 157 1.46 12.67 13.07
N ARG A 158 0.99 13.53 12.15
CA ARG A 158 0.21 13.10 10.99
C ARG A 158 1.01 12.18 10.07
N SER A 159 2.25 12.55 9.77
CA SER A 159 3.14 11.72 8.96
C SER A 159 3.40 10.34 9.59
N MET A 160 3.45 10.24 10.93
CA MET A 160 3.54 8.96 11.62
C MET A 160 2.28 8.11 11.44
N VAL A 161 1.10 8.72 11.47
CA VAL A 161 -0.18 8.01 11.18
C VAL A 161 -0.19 7.51 9.75
N ASP A 162 0.20 8.35 8.78
CA ASP A 162 0.23 7.98 7.36
C ASP A 162 1.23 6.84 7.10
N ALA A 163 2.40 6.86 7.73
CA ALA A 163 3.39 5.79 7.63
C ALA A 163 2.87 4.46 8.25
N ALA A 164 2.24 4.54 9.42
CA ALA A 164 1.64 3.37 10.05
C ALA A 164 0.50 2.78 9.20
N ARG A 165 -0.35 3.64 8.64
CA ARG A 165 -1.43 3.24 7.73
C ARG A 165 -0.89 2.55 6.48
N SER A 166 0.15 3.12 5.85
CA SER A 166 0.80 2.49 4.69
C SER A 166 1.30 1.08 5.00
N THR A 167 1.80 0.85 6.22
CA THR A 167 2.22 -0.49 6.66
C THR A 167 1.01 -1.43 6.84
N VAL A 168 -0.12 -0.93 7.34
CA VAL A 168 -1.38 -1.71 7.40
C VAL A 168 -1.85 -2.07 6.00
N ASP A 169 -1.83 -1.12 5.06
CA ASP A 169 -2.24 -1.34 3.68
C ASP A 169 -1.37 -2.41 3.00
N GLU A 170 -0.05 -2.38 3.22
CA GLU A 170 0.87 -3.40 2.71
C GLU A 170 0.50 -4.81 3.21
N VAL A 171 0.31 -4.97 4.53
CA VAL A 171 -0.03 -6.29 5.10
C VAL A 171 -1.45 -6.71 4.72
N SER A 172 -2.39 -5.78 4.60
CA SER A 172 -3.76 -6.07 4.17
C SER A 172 -3.80 -6.58 2.72
N ALA A 173 -2.97 -6.01 1.83
CA ALA A 173 -2.83 -6.49 0.46
C ALA A 173 -2.35 -7.95 0.39
N LEU A 174 -1.44 -8.35 1.30
CA LEU A 174 -1.04 -9.75 1.41
C LEU A 174 -2.20 -10.66 1.86
N LEU A 175 -3.09 -10.18 2.75
CA LEU A 175 -4.25 -10.96 3.18
C LEU A 175 -5.30 -11.13 2.08
N VAL A 176 -5.41 -10.17 1.15
CA VAL A 176 -6.26 -10.34 -0.04
C VAL A 176 -5.75 -11.51 -0.89
N ASP A 177 -4.44 -11.65 -1.02
CA ASP A 177 -3.80 -12.76 -1.74
C ASP A 177 -3.98 -14.14 -1.04
N ALA A 178 -4.55 -14.18 0.18
CA ALA A 178 -4.96 -15.42 0.81
C ALA A 178 -6.12 -16.12 0.07
N ARG A 179 -6.84 -15.38 -0.76
CA ARG A 179 -7.88 -15.91 -1.65
C ARG A 179 -7.46 -15.65 -3.09
N LEU A 180 -6.81 -16.65 -3.70
CA LEU A 180 -6.40 -16.53 -5.08
C LEU A 180 -7.60 -16.62 -6.01
N THR A 181 -7.68 -15.68 -6.94
CA THR A 181 -8.76 -15.57 -7.91
C THR A 181 -8.25 -15.85 -9.33
N ALA A 182 -9.15 -16.24 -10.22
CA ALA A 182 -8.85 -16.41 -11.63
C ALA A 182 -8.58 -15.04 -12.27
N PRO A 183 -7.43 -14.84 -12.93
CA PRO A 183 -7.15 -13.59 -13.64
C PRO A 183 -8.01 -13.43 -14.90
N GLU A 184 -8.36 -14.53 -15.53
CA GLU A 184 -9.17 -14.59 -16.74
C GLU A 184 -10.14 -15.78 -16.71
N ALA A 185 -11.10 -15.79 -17.63
CA ALA A 185 -11.99 -16.92 -17.81
C ALA A 185 -11.27 -18.06 -18.52
N GLY A 186 -11.44 -19.29 -18.02
CA GLY A 186 -10.78 -20.46 -18.58
C GLY A 186 -11.14 -21.73 -17.86
N GLN A 187 -10.39 -22.79 -18.15
CA GLN A 187 -10.56 -24.10 -17.55
C GLN A 187 -9.34 -24.45 -16.67
N ILE A 188 -9.57 -24.98 -15.48
CA ILE A 188 -8.48 -25.46 -14.61
C ILE A 188 -7.93 -26.75 -15.20
N SER A 189 -6.64 -26.76 -15.53
CA SER A 189 -6.00 -27.96 -16.10
C SER A 189 -5.36 -28.85 -15.04
N THR A 190 -4.57 -28.26 -14.14
CA THR A 190 -3.80 -28.98 -13.14
C THR A 190 -3.77 -28.25 -11.82
N ILE A 191 -3.90 -28.98 -10.72
CA ILE A 191 -3.72 -28.48 -9.35
C ILE A 191 -2.53 -29.21 -8.73
N PHE A 192 -1.48 -28.44 -8.34
CA PHE A 192 -0.22 -29.01 -7.89
C PHE A 192 -0.23 -29.42 -6.41
N PRO A 193 -0.55 -28.50 -5.45
CA PRO A 193 -0.51 -28.84 -4.03
C PRO A 193 -1.78 -29.55 -3.61
N LYS A 194 -1.69 -30.24 -2.46
CA LYS A 194 -2.84 -30.85 -1.79
C LYS A 194 -3.32 -29.97 -0.64
N ARG A 195 -4.57 -30.19 -0.23
CA ARG A 195 -5.11 -29.55 0.98
C ARG A 195 -4.21 -29.85 2.20
N GLY A 196 -3.90 -28.81 2.97
CA GLY A 196 -3.01 -28.88 4.13
C GLY A 196 -1.52 -28.74 3.80
N GLU A 197 -1.13 -28.76 2.53
CA GLU A 197 0.25 -28.60 2.09
C GLU A 197 0.71 -27.16 2.26
N LEU A 198 1.99 -26.97 2.62
CA LEU A 198 2.61 -25.66 2.75
C LEU A 198 3.00 -25.14 1.36
N VAL A 199 2.57 -23.96 1.05
CA VAL A 199 2.97 -23.23 -0.16
C VAL A 199 3.80 -22.01 0.23
N VAL A 200 4.79 -21.68 -0.61
CA VAL A 200 5.65 -20.50 -0.45
C VAL A 200 5.43 -19.52 -1.60
N PRO A 201 5.77 -18.26 -1.45
CA PRO A 201 5.61 -17.27 -2.51
C PRO A 201 6.23 -17.73 -3.84
N GLY A 202 5.46 -17.58 -4.93
CA GLY A 202 5.89 -17.98 -6.27
C GLY A 202 5.70 -19.47 -6.61
N THR A 203 5.31 -20.33 -5.66
CA THR A 203 4.99 -21.73 -5.96
C THR A 203 3.74 -21.80 -6.84
N PRO A 204 3.79 -22.49 -7.99
CA PRO A 204 2.60 -22.72 -8.80
C PRO A 204 1.56 -23.53 -8.00
N ILE A 205 0.33 -23.03 -7.95
CA ILE A 205 -0.77 -23.69 -7.25
C ILE A 205 -1.65 -24.42 -8.26
N MET A 206 -1.96 -23.77 -9.37
CA MET A 206 -2.72 -24.40 -10.44
C MET A 206 -2.45 -23.74 -11.78
N ASN A 207 -2.79 -24.45 -12.85
CA ASN A 207 -2.75 -23.95 -14.20
C ASN A 207 -4.17 -23.65 -14.69
N LEU A 208 -4.34 -22.50 -15.31
CA LEU A 208 -5.56 -22.03 -15.97
C LEU A 208 -5.32 -21.99 -17.47
N VAL A 209 -6.09 -22.70 -18.24
CA VAL A 209 -6.06 -22.71 -19.70
C VAL A 209 -7.07 -21.70 -20.23
N VAL A 210 -6.57 -20.70 -20.99
CA VAL A 210 -7.41 -19.66 -21.59
C VAL A 210 -7.88 -20.12 -22.97
N MET A 211 -9.08 -20.66 -23.03
CA MET A 211 -9.61 -21.27 -24.26
C MET A 211 -9.85 -20.26 -25.42
N ASN A 212 -10.04 -18.99 -25.10
CA ASN A 212 -10.26 -17.94 -26.10
C ASN A 212 -8.98 -17.58 -26.89
N ASP A 213 -7.82 -18.01 -26.41
CA ASP A 213 -6.52 -17.79 -27.04
C ASP A 213 -5.97 -19.07 -27.70
N ALA A 214 -6.87 -19.97 -28.10
CA ALA A 214 -6.48 -21.18 -28.78
C ALA A 214 -5.94 -20.89 -30.17
N HIS A 215 -4.75 -21.40 -30.47
CA HIS A 215 -4.10 -21.25 -31.75
C HIS A 215 -3.54 -22.60 -32.24
N VAL A 216 -3.27 -22.70 -33.51
CA VAL A 216 -2.72 -23.90 -34.14
C VAL A 216 -1.25 -23.68 -34.42
N VAL A 217 -0.41 -24.56 -33.92
CA VAL A 217 1.01 -24.60 -34.26
C VAL A 217 1.22 -25.66 -35.34
N LEU A 218 1.70 -25.22 -36.49
CA LEU A 218 2.06 -26.06 -37.62
C LEU A 218 3.57 -26.15 -37.76
N ASN A 219 4.09 -27.35 -37.76
CA ASN A 219 5.50 -27.61 -38.08
C ASN A 219 5.64 -27.86 -39.59
N VAL A 220 6.12 -26.87 -40.30
CA VAL A 220 6.24 -26.92 -41.75
C VAL A 220 7.70 -27.15 -42.13
N ARG A 221 7.95 -28.08 -43.06
CA ARG A 221 9.28 -28.29 -43.61
C ARG A 221 9.74 -27.07 -44.39
N GLU A 222 11.04 -26.81 -44.41
CA GLU A 222 11.64 -25.64 -45.02
C GLU A 222 11.35 -25.52 -46.54
N ASP A 223 11.31 -26.65 -47.24
CA ASP A 223 10.99 -26.71 -48.66
C ASP A 223 9.54 -26.27 -48.97
N LEU A 224 8.64 -26.28 -47.99
CA LEU A 224 7.24 -25.88 -48.14
C LEU A 224 6.98 -24.45 -47.62
N MET A 225 7.92 -23.89 -46.87
CA MET A 225 7.78 -22.54 -46.25
C MET A 225 7.43 -21.42 -47.27
N PRO A 226 7.91 -21.41 -48.52
CA PRO A 226 7.53 -20.36 -49.47
C PRO A 226 6.02 -20.28 -49.76
N GLN A 227 5.27 -21.34 -49.48
CA GLN A 227 3.81 -21.38 -49.67
C GLN A 227 3.06 -20.72 -48.50
N PHE A 228 3.71 -20.52 -47.33
CA PHE A 228 3.12 -19.94 -46.17
C PHE A 228 3.58 -18.48 -46.01
N LYS A 229 2.65 -17.55 -46.08
CA LYS A 229 2.90 -16.11 -45.96
C LYS A 229 2.13 -15.58 -44.74
N MET A 230 2.65 -14.53 -44.14
CA MET A 230 1.90 -13.79 -43.14
C MET A 230 0.53 -13.39 -43.66
N ASP A 231 -0.49 -13.46 -42.81
CA ASP A 231 -1.90 -13.23 -43.15
C ASP A 231 -2.50 -14.21 -44.17
N GLY A 232 -1.77 -15.25 -44.56
CA GLY A 232 -2.26 -16.31 -45.41
C GLY A 232 -3.38 -17.10 -44.75
N ILE A 233 -4.40 -17.48 -45.53
CA ILE A 233 -5.52 -18.29 -45.08
C ILE A 233 -5.33 -19.73 -45.50
N PHE A 234 -5.55 -20.66 -44.59
CA PHE A 234 -5.57 -22.09 -44.89
C PHE A 234 -6.75 -22.76 -44.18
N HIS A 235 -7.12 -23.93 -44.67
CA HIS A 235 -8.22 -24.70 -44.10
C HIS A 235 -7.69 -26.02 -43.55
N ALA A 236 -8.18 -26.39 -42.38
CA ALA A 236 -7.80 -27.63 -41.71
C ALA A 236 -9.00 -28.32 -41.07
N ASP A 237 -8.92 -29.61 -40.94
CA ASP A 237 -9.85 -30.40 -40.17
C ASP A 237 -9.43 -30.44 -38.69
N VAL A 238 -10.35 -30.18 -37.76
CA VAL A 238 -10.10 -30.21 -36.36
C VAL A 238 -10.92 -31.33 -35.70
N PRO A 239 -10.36 -32.53 -35.63
CA PRO A 239 -11.09 -33.71 -35.12
C PRO A 239 -11.53 -33.56 -33.67
N ALA A 240 -10.76 -32.85 -32.85
CA ALA A 240 -11.04 -32.64 -31.41
C ALA A 240 -12.41 -31.97 -31.15
N ILE A 241 -12.88 -31.14 -32.10
CA ILE A 241 -14.18 -30.46 -32.00
C ILE A 241 -15.15 -30.95 -33.08
N GLY A 242 -14.80 -32.02 -33.80
CA GLY A 242 -15.63 -32.60 -34.86
C GLY A 242 -15.87 -31.69 -36.07
N LYS A 243 -15.12 -30.61 -36.22
CA LYS A 243 -15.25 -29.65 -37.34
C LYS A 243 -14.27 -29.97 -38.45
N LYS A 244 -14.79 -29.89 -39.68
CA LYS A 244 -14.01 -30.03 -40.93
C LYS A 244 -13.93 -28.68 -41.62
N ASN A 245 -12.86 -28.48 -42.40
CA ASN A 245 -12.66 -27.31 -43.22
C ASN A 245 -12.76 -25.97 -42.43
N VAL A 246 -12.12 -25.93 -41.28
CA VAL A 246 -12.07 -24.69 -40.47
C VAL A 246 -11.03 -23.76 -41.06
N GLU A 247 -11.39 -22.49 -41.19
CA GLU A 247 -10.49 -21.45 -41.68
C GLU A 247 -9.54 -20.98 -40.60
N PHE A 248 -8.23 -20.95 -40.93
CA PHE A 248 -7.18 -20.42 -40.08
C PHE A 248 -6.40 -19.34 -40.80
N ARG A 249 -5.95 -18.33 -40.07
CA ARG A 249 -5.09 -17.26 -40.56
C ARG A 249 -3.71 -17.35 -39.90
N ILE A 250 -2.65 -17.24 -40.72
CA ILE A 250 -1.28 -17.21 -40.22
C ILE A 250 -1.00 -15.84 -39.62
N TYR A 251 -0.78 -15.76 -38.32
CA TYR A 251 -0.45 -14.52 -37.64
C TYR A 251 1.02 -14.44 -37.17
N TYR A 252 1.73 -15.57 -37.18
CA TYR A 252 3.14 -15.62 -36.80
C TYR A 252 3.89 -16.74 -37.55
N ILE A 253 5.08 -16.43 -38.02
CA ILE A 253 6.01 -17.40 -38.61
C ILE A 253 7.32 -17.27 -37.84
N SER A 254 7.75 -18.34 -37.17
CA SER A 254 9.00 -18.34 -36.43
C SER A 254 10.21 -18.24 -37.38
N PRO A 255 11.11 -17.26 -37.16
CA PRO A 255 12.31 -17.11 -38.02
C PRO A 255 13.40 -18.14 -37.74
N LEU A 256 13.30 -18.85 -36.59
CA LEU A 256 14.25 -19.87 -36.16
C LEU A 256 13.52 -21.22 -36.07
N GLY A 257 13.96 -22.20 -36.85
CA GLY A 257 13.49 -23.58 -36.75
C GLY A 257 13.91 -24.16 -35.39
N SER A 258 12.97 -24.26 -34.46
CA SER A 258 13.20 -24.90 -33.16
C SER A 258 13.38 -26.44 -33.22
N PHE A 259 13.47 -27.02 -34.42
CA PHE A 259 13.39 -28.47 -34.70
C PHE A 259 14.64 -29.09 -35.29
N ALA A 260 15.81 -28.58 -34.97
CA ALA A 260 17.06 -29.22 -35.40
C ALA A 260 17.43 -30.47 -34.57
N THR A 261 16.48 -31.09 -33.86
CA THR A 261 16.76 -32.32 -33.08
C THR A 261 15.81 -33.45 -33.40
N TRP A 262 15.72 -33.85 -34.67
CA TRP A 262 15.30 -35.19 -34.97
C TRP A 262 16.51 -36.11 -34.79
N LYS A 263 16.60 -36.82 -33.68
CA LYS A 263 17.44 -38.02 -33.61
C LYS A 263 16.78 -39.08 -34.50
N SER A 264 17.40 -39.37 -35.66
CA SER A 264 17.12 -40.60 -36.35
C SER A 264 17.61 -41.75 -35.47
N THR A 265 16.72 -42.58 -34.99
CA THR A 265 17.05 -43.96 -34.56
C THR A 265 17.16 -44.86 -35.75
#